data_2c6cdd19a5558b3a897c2ebdb5710110
#
_entry.id   2c6cdd19a5558b3a897c2ebdb5710110
#
_cell.length_a   1.000
_cell.length_b   1.000
_cell.length_c   1.000
_cell.angle_alpha   90.00
_cell.angle_beta   90.00
_cell.angle_gamma   90.00
#
_symmetry.space_group_name_H-M   'P 1'
#
loop_
_entity.id
_entity.type
_entity.pdbx_description
1 polymer ?
#
loop_
_entity_poly.entity_id
_entity_poly.type
_entity_poly.pdbx_seq_one_letter_code
_entity_poly.pdbx_strand_id
1 'polypeptide(L)'
;MQKKSLNFSFTSYNVINEQNKFIKKRIVTMDPTYEKLQKKNIIGLSTVMINRIIIKDINFPNLKTQEDFALWLSLIKKGHKLSHINDSLSSWRKCNDSLSSNNLQKIIDAFKLYYIHQNKNLLLSIYSVIVLGYNKLFK
;
A
#
# COMPACT_ATOMS: atom_id res chain seq x y z
N MET A 1 -14.85 5.73 -11.71
CA MET A 1 -15.36 4.48 -11.10
C MET A 1 -16.69 4.02 -11.72
N GLN A 2 -17.68 4.87 -11.82
CA GLN A 2 -19.02 4.48 -12.32
C GLN A 2 -19.01 3.83 -13.72
N LYS A 3 -18.30 4.41 -14.70
CA LYS A 3 -18.22 3.84 -16.07
C LYS A 3 -17.60 2.43 -16.17
N LYS A 4 -16.83 1.98 -15.16
CA LYS A 4 -16.18 0.66 -15.13
C LYS A 4 -16.68 -0.24 -14.00
N SER A 5 -17.73 0.15 -13.26
CA SER A 5 -18.27 -0.57 -12.09
C SER A 5 -17.19 -1.00 -11.08
N LEU A 6 -16.18 -0.13 -10.83
CA LEU A 6 -15.09 -0.41 -9.93
C LEU A 6 -15.49 -0.12 -8.48
N ASN A 7 -15.26 -1.06 -7.58
CA ASN A 7 -15.53 -0.92 -6.14
C ASN A 7 -14.32 -0.38 -5.37
N PHE A 8 -13.13 -0.70 -5.85
CA PHE A 8 -11.86 -0.16 -5.39
C PHE A 8 -11.00 0.18 -6.60
N SER A 9 -10.48 1.38 -6.66
CA SER A 9 -9.52 1.78 -7.69
C SER A 9 -8.38 2.59 -7.10
N PHE A 10 -7.23 2.52 -7.74
CA PHE A 10 -6.06 3.33 -7.43
C PHE A 10 -5.30 3.68 -8.71
N THR A 11 -4.45 4.70 -8.64
CA THR A 11 -3.74 5.20 -9.81
C THR A 11 -2.22 5.14 -9.62
N SER A 12 -1.50 5.30 -10.72
CA SER A 12 -0.09 5.71 -10.68
C SER A 12 0.02 7.12 -10.10
N TYR A 13 1.21 7.54 -9.65
CA TYR A 13 1.42 8.86 -9.09
C TYR A 13 2.84 9.37 -9.32
N ASN A 14 2.98 10.70 -9.27
CA ASN A 14 4.28 11.35 -9.31
C ASN A 14 4.87 11.48 -7.91
N VAL A 15 6.18 11.45 -7.81
CA VAL A 15 6.92 11.78 -6.59
C VAL A 15 7.57 13.13 -6.83
N ILE A 16 7.33 14.07 -5.93
CA ILE A 16 7.90 15.42 -5.94
C ILE A 16 8.69 15.67 -4.65
N ASN A 17 9.62 16.61 -4.67
CA ASN A 17 10.31 17.08 -3.47
C ASN A 17 9.52 18.18 -2.75
N GLU A 18 10.09 18.73 -1.68
CA GLU A 18 9.48 19.80 -0.88
C GLU A 18 9.28 21.11 -1.68
N GLN A 19 10.09 21.34 -2.71
CA GLN A 19 10.01 22.50 -3.64
C GLN A 19 9.12 22.23 -4.87
N ASN A 20 8.26 21.19 -4.85
CA ASN A 20 7.40 20.77 -5.96
C ASN A 20 8.14 20.28 -7.22
N LYS A 21 9.46 20.05 -7.16
CA LYS A 21 10.19 19.52 -8.32
C LYS A 21 9.94 18.02 -8.46
N PHE A 22 9.70 17.58 -9.69
CA PHE A 22 9.52 16.19 -10.03
C PHE A 22 10.79 15.37 -9.74
N ILE A 23 10.62 14.23 -9.07
CA ILE A 23 11.70 13.28 -8.77
C ILE A 23 11.58 12.05 -9.67
N LYS A 24 10.41 11.40 -9.64
CA LYS A 24 10.12 10.19 -10.41
C LYS A 24 8.63 9.91 -10.49
N LYS A 25 8.25 9.02 -11.41
CA LYS A 25 6.90 8.47 -11.49
C LYS A 25 6.85 7.08 -10.86
N ARG A 26 5.85 6.82 -10.07
CA ARG A 26 5.49 5.48 -9.58
C ARG A 26 4.40 4.92 -10.49
N ILE A 27 4.83 4.07 -11.39
CA ILE A 27 3.94 3.44 -12.37
C ILE A 27 3.49 2.08 -11.81
N VAL A 28 2.18 1.85 -11.83
CA VAL A 28 1.59 0.55 -11.58
C VAL A 28 1.03 0.05 -12.89
N THR A 29 1.37 -1.16 -13.28
CA THR A 29 1.05 -1.72 -14.60
C THR A 29 0.01 -2.82 -14.57
N MET A 30 -0.40 -3.27 -13.39
CA MET A 30 -1.35 -4.38 -13.26
C MET A 30 -2.15 -4.31 -11.94
N ASP A 31 -3.30 -4.95 -11.93
CA ASP A 31 -4.05 -5.20 -10.71
C ASP A 31 -3.23 -6.14 -9.79
N PRO A 32 -3.10 -5.82 -8.50
CA PRO A 32 -2.34 -6.65 -7.58
C PRO A 32 -3.10 -7.93 -7.23
N THR A 33 -2.37 -9.04 -7.12
CA THR A 33 -2.83 -10.22 -6.39
C THR A 33 -2.36 -10.15 -4.94
N TYR A 34 -2.97 -10.93 -4.04
CA TYR A 34 -2.53 -11.00 -2.65
C TYR A 34 -1.05 -11.38 -2.55
N GLU A 35 -0.61 -12.39 -3.31
CA GLU A 35 0.77 -12.91 -3.31
C GLU A 35 1.79 -11.87 -3.77
N LYS A 36 1.42 -11.01 -4.72
CA LYS A 36 2.28 -9.93 -5.20
C LYS A 36 2.28 -8.74 -4.23
N LEU A 37 1.08 -8.34 -3.79
CA LEU A 37 0.93 -7.19 -2.91
C LEU A 37 1.62 -7.40 -1.56
N GLN A 38 1.51 -8.60 -0.95
CA GLN A 38 2.16 -8.87 0.33
C GLN A 38 3.69 -8.75 0.29
N LYS A 39 4.32 -8.82 -0.88
CA LYS A 39 5.77 -8.69 -1.05
C LYS A 39 6.20 -7.24 -1.27
N LYS A 40 5.30 -6.36 -1.70
CA LYS A 40 5.59 -4.95 -1.99
C LYS A 40 4.31 -4.14 -2.03
N ASN A 41 4.20 -3.11 -1.18
CA ASN A 41 3.11 -2.15 -1.30
C ASN A 41 3.33 -1.27 -2.54
N ILE A 42 2.45 -1.42 -3.53
CA ILE A 42 2.46 -0.64 -4.78
C ILE A 42 1.34 0.41 -4.81
N ILE A 43 0.48 0.43 -3.82
CA ILE A 43 -0.71 1.29 -3.75
C ILE A 43 -0.40 2.49 -2.85
N GLY A 44 -0.42 3.67 -3.43
CA GLY A 44 -0.31 4.91 -2.65
C GLY A 44 -1.67 5.30 -2.06
N LEU A 45 -1.74 5.54 -0.75
CA LEU A 45 -2.99 5.89 -0.06
C LEU A 45 -3.74 7.04 -0.73
N SER A 46 -3.04 8.10 -1.11
CA SER A 46 -3.62 9.29 -1.77
C SER A 46 -4.16 9.06 -3.17
N THR A 47 -3.95 7.86 -3.75
CA THR A 47 -4.43 7.50 -5.09
C THR A 47 -5.72 6.67 -5.07
N VAL A 48 -6.18 6.30 -3.88
CA VAL A 48 -7.23 5.30 -3.69
C VAL A 48 -8.61 5.93 -3.69
N MET A 49 -9.54 5.29 -4.40
CA MET A 49 -10.98 5.55 -4.33
C MET A 49 -11.72 4.25 -4.03
N ILE A 50 -12.63 4.26 -3.04
CA ILE A 50 -13.39 3.12 -2.58
C ILE A 50 -14.88 3.42 -2.64
N ASN A 51 -15.65 2.48 -3.17
CA ASN A 51 -17.10 2.52 -3.10
C ASN A 51 -17.56 2.04 -1.72
N ARG A 52 -17.92 2.98 -0.85
CA ARG A 52 -18.34 2.72 0.54
C ARG A 52 -19.69 1.99 0.66
N ILE A 53 -20.50 1.99 -0.38
CA ILE A 53 -21.78 1.26 -0.39
C ILE A 53 -21.50 -0.25 -0.45
N ILE A 54 -20.47 -0.65 -1.19
CA ILE A 54 -20.12 -2.06 -1.42
C ILE A 54 -19.07 -2.54 -0.41
N ILE A 55 -18.05 -1.73 -0.15
CA ILE A 55 -17.00 -2.03 0.83
C ILE A 55 -17.30 -1.26 2.11
N LYS A 56 -18.03 -1.89 3.03
CA LYS A 56 -18.49 -1.24 4.27
C LYS A 56 -17.41 -1.25 5.38
N ASP A 57 -16.64 -2.33 5.46
CA ASP A 57 -15.65 -2.55 6.53
C ASP A 57 -14.29 -1.95 6.17
N ILE A 58 -14.22 -0.64 6.18
CA ILE A 58 -12.95 0.09 5.93
C ILE A 58 -12.43 0.62 7.26
N ASN A 59 -11.69 -0.23 7.96
CA ASN A 59 -11.05 0.12 9.23
C ASN A 59 -9.54 0.03 9.08
N PHE A 60 -8.86 1.15 9.25
CA PHE A 60 -7.40 1.16 9.33
C PHE A 60 -6.96 0.51 10.65
N PRO A 61 -6.04 -0.46 10.63
CA PRO A 61 -5.50 -1.03 11.85
C PRO A 61 -4.66 0.02 12.60
N ASN A 62 -4.55 -0.15 13.92
CA ASN A 62 -3.75 0.75 14.76
C ASN A 62 -2.25 0.49 14.59
N LEU A 63 -1.72 0.95 13.46
CA LEU A 63 -0.30 0.96 13.13
C LEU A 63 0.14 2.41 12.89
N LYS A 64 1.34 2.77 13.30
CA LYS A 64 1.90 4.13 13.06
C LYS A 64 2.33 4.31 11.61
N THR A 65 2.74 3.24 10.95
CA THR A 65 3.11 3.19 9.53
C THR A 65 2.52 1.93 8.91
N GLN A 66 2.30 1.92 7.59
CA GLN A 66 1.79 0.78 6.82
C GLN A 66 0.34 0.35 7.19
N GLU A 67 -0.42 1.21 7.85
CA GLU A 67 -1.83 1.02 8.16
C GLU A 67 -2.68 0.84 6.87
N ASP A 68 -2.34 1.60 5.84
CA ASP A 68 -2.92 1.50 4.50
C ASP A 68 -2.61 0.14 3.87
N PHE A 69 -1.36 -0.29 3.93
CA PHE A 69 -0.92 -1.57 3.39
C PHE A 69 -1.64 -2.75 4.05
N ALA A 70 -1.79 -2.72 5.37
CA ALA A 70 -2.52 -3.74 6.11
C ALA A 70 -4.00 -3.80 5.70
N LEU A 71 -4.64 -2.64 5.47
CA LEU A 71 -6.01 -2.56 4.97
C LEU A 71 -6.14 -3.14 3.55
N TRP A 72 -5.22 -2.81 2.63
CA TRP A 72 -5.26 -3.34 1.26
C TRP A 72 -5.13 -4.87 1.23
N LEU A 73 -4.23 -5.44 2.03
CA LEU A 73 -4.09 -6.89 2.15
C LEU A 73 -5.35 -7.53 2.74
N SER A 74 -5.99 -6.90 3.70
CA SER A 74 -7.25 -7.39 4.27
C SER A 74 -8.38 -7.38 3.24
N LEU A 75 -8.52 -6.31 2.46
CA LEU A 75 -9.57 -6.18 1.45
C LEU A 75 -9.41 -7.21 0.34
N ILE A 76 -8.18 -7.40 -0.19
CA ILE A 76 -7.96 -8.38 -1.24
C ILE A 76 -8.15 -9.82 -0.72
N LYS A 77 -7.81 -10.10 0.54
CA LYS A 77 -8.06 -11.40 1.20
C LYS A 77 -9.55 -11.67 1.40
N LYS A 78 -10.38 -10.64 1.59
CA LYS A 78 -11.84 -10.72 1.62
C LYS A 78 -12.47 -10.86 0.23
N GLY A 79 -11.68 -10.97 -0.85
CA GLY A 79 -12.15 -11.14 -2.21
C GLY A 79 -12.46 -9.84 -2.97
N HIS A 80 -12.16 -8.67 -2.40
CA HIS A 80 -12.35 -7.42 -3.14
C HIS A 80 -11.28 -7.26 -4.21
N LYS A 81 -11.72 -6.96 -5.43
CA LYS A 81 -10.80 -6.64 -6.53
C LYS A 81 -10.29 -5.21 -6.40
N LEU A 82 -8.96 -5.06 -6.31
CA LEU A 82 -8.26 -3.78 -6.30
C LEU A 82 -7.81 -3.48 -7.72
N SER A 83 -8.45 -2.52 -8.37
CA SER A 83 -8.25 -2.24 -9.78
C SER A 83 -7.38 -1.02 -10.01
N HIS A 84 -6.42 -1.17 -10.87
CA HIS A 84 -5.50 -0.12 -11.24
C HIS A 84 -6.03 0.71 -12.43
N ILE A 85 -5.75 2.02 -12.41
CA ILE A 85 -6.00 2.96 -13.50
C ILE A 85 -4.64 3.54 -13.91
N ASN A 86 -4.29 3.41 -15.19
CA ASN A 86 -2.94 3.73 -15.70
C ASN A 86 -2.65 5.24 -15.85
N ASP A 87 -3.36 6.08 -15.13
CA ASP A 87 -3.13 7.53 -15.13
C ASP A 87 -2.41 7.95 -13.83
N SER A 88 -1.59 8.99 -13.92
CA SER A 88 -1.00 9.64 -12.74
C SER A 88 -1.83 10.85 -12.38
N LEU A 89 -2.77 10.65 -11.45
CA LEU A 89 -3.75 11.69 -11.07
C LEU A 89 -3.37 12.41 -9.77
N SER A 90 -2.28 12.03 -9.13
CA SER A 90 -1.82 12.63 -7.88
C SER A 90 -0.30 12.75 -7.84
N SER A 91 0.19 13.56 -6.88
CA SER A 91 1.60 13.70 -6.56
C SER A 91 1.81 13.46 -5.07
N TRP A 92 2.78 12.60 -4.74
CA TRP A 92 3.23 12.38 -3.38
C TRP A 92 4.49 13.19 -3.09
N ARG A 93 4.44 14.01 -2.05
CA ARG A 93 5.58 14.82 -1.62
C ARG A 93 6.50 14.03 -0.70
N LYS A 94 7.76 13.90 -1.10
CA LYS A 94 8.79 13.32 -0.25
C LYS A 94 9.31 14.40 0.70
N CYS A 95 9.03 14.26 2.00
CA CYS A 95 9.55 15.13 3.06
C CYS A 95 10.57 14.35 3.90
N ASN A 96 11.60 15.03 4.40
CA ASN A 96 12.66 14.43 5.22
C ASN A 96 12.13 14.03 6.61
N ASP A 97 11.27 14.86 7.21
CA ASP A 97 10.73 14.66 8.56
C ASP A 97 9.34 14.00 8.57
N SER A 98 9.08 13.09 7.66
CA SER A 98 7.80 12.37 7.62
C SER A 98 7.78 11.17 8.57
N LEU A 99 6.59 10.79 9.08
CA LEU A 99 6.39 9.54 9.85
C LEU A 99 6.98 8.33 9.11
N SER A 100 6.93 8.36 7.79
CA SER A 100 7.50 7.32 6.95
C SER A 100 9.04 7.38 6.80
N SER A 101 9.76 8.28 7.48
CA SER A 101 11.23 8.30 7.53
C SER A 101 11.81 7.33 8.58
N ASN A 102 11.05 7.03 9.65
CA ASN A 102 11.51 6.13 10.72
C ASN A 102 11.53 4.66 10.28
N ASN A 103 12.74 4.15 9.99
CA ASN A 103 12.91 2.79 9.50
C ASN A 103 12.66 1.72 10.58
N LEU A 104 12.99 1.98 11.84
CA LEU A 104 12.75 1.04 12.94
C LEU A 104 11.24 0.84 13.15
N GLN A 105 10.48 1.94 13.18
CA GLN A 105 9.02 1.88 13.30
C GLN A 105 8.39 1.08 12.15
N LYS A 106 8.88 1.25 10.91
CA LYS A 106 8.41 0.46 9.76
C LYS A 106 8.65 -1.03 9.90
N ILE A 107 9.77 -1.45 10.47
CA ILE A 107 10.07 -2.87 10.70
C ILE A 107 9.12 -3.44 11.75
N ILE A 108 8.90 -2.72 12.85
CA ILE A 108 7.98 -3.13 13.91
C ILE A 108 6.54 -3.25 13.36
N ASP A 109 6.09 -2.25 12.62
CA ASP A 109 4.73 -2.24 12.08
C ASP A 109 4.56 -3.28 10.96
N ALA A 110 5.59 -3.52 10.14
CA ALA A 110 5.58 -4.62 9.16
C ALA A 110 5.48 -5.98 9.85
N PHE A 111 6.17 -6.19 10.96
CA PHE A 111 6.04 -7.43 11.73
C PHE A 111 4.62 -7.59 12.29
N LYS A 112 4.07 -6.54 12.93
CA LYS A 112 2.68 -6.54 13.43
C LYS A 112 1.67 -6.79 12.32
N LEU A 113 1.88 -6.18 11.14
CA LEU A 113 1.05 -6.39 9.97
C LEU A 113 0.99 -7.88 9.59
N TYR A 114 2.10 -8.56 9.47
CA TYR A 114 2.11 -9.97 9.07
C TYR A 114 1.68 -10.91 10.20
N TYR A 115 2.15 -10.69 11.41
CA TYR A 115 1.88 -11.58 12.55
C TYR A 115 0.45 -11.42 13.06
N ILE A 116 0.01 -10.18 13.33
CA ILE A 116 -1.31 -9.91 13.93
C ILE A 116 -2.40 -9.81 12.84
N HIS A 117 -2.21 -8.92 11.84
CA HIS A 117 -3.29 -8.61 10.90
C HIS A 117 -3.40 -9.60 9.74
N GLN A 118 -2.34 -10.32 9.41
CA GLN A 118 -2.39 -11.38 8.39
C GLN A 118 -2.41 -12.80 8.99
N ASN A 119 -2.33 -12.94 10.34
CA ASN A 119 -2.34 -14.22 11.07
C ASN A 119 -1.26 -15.20 10.56
N LYS A 120 -0.07 -14.71 10.25
CA LYS A 120 1.06 -15.57 9.91
C LYS A 120 1.76 -16.04 11.18
N ASN A 121 2.36 -17.24 11.14
CA ASN A 121 3.22 -17.66 12.24
C ASN A 121 4.49 -16.81 12.33
N LEU A 122 5.24 -16.94 13.42
CA LEU A 122 6.42 -16.14 13.73
C LEU A 122 7.47 -16.16 12.59
N LEU A 123 7.83 -17.36 12.12
CA LEU A 123 8.87 -17.53 11.10
C LEU A 123 8.46 -16.92 9.75
N LEU A 124 7.20 -17.14 9.33
CA LEU A 124 6.67 -16.56 8.09
C LEU A 124 6.53 -15.03 8.19
N SER A 125 6.26 -14.51 9.38
CA SER A 125 6.20 -13.06 9.58
C SER A 125 7.56 -12.41 9.44
N ILE A 126 8.60 -12.97 10.08
CA ILE A 126 9.98 -12.53 9.94
C ILE A 126 10.43 -12.60 8.47
N TYR A 127 10.21 -13.73 7.81
CA TYR A 127 10.50 -13.89 6.38
C TYR A 127 9.80 -12.83 5.52
N SER A 128 8.52 -12.56 5.78
CA SER A 128 7.75 -11.56 5.03
C SER A 128 8.29 -10.15 5.20
N VAL A 129 8.75 -9.78 6.41
CA VAL A 129 9.40 -8.48 6.67
C VAL A 129 10.69 -8.35 5.88
N ILE A 130 11.52 -9.41 5.86
CA ILE A 130 12.77 -9.43 5.08
C ILE A 130 12.49 -9.25 3.59
N VAL A 131 11.52 -9.99 3.03
CA VAL A 131 11.13 -9.89 1.62
C VAL A 131 10.59 -8.50 1.29
N LEU A 132 9.77 -7.91 2.16
CA LEU A 132 9.25 -6.56 1.98
C LEU A 132 10.38 -5.52 1.94
N GLY A 133 11.35 -5.63 2.89
CA GLY A 133 12.51 -4.76 2.94
C GLY A 133 13.39 -4.90 1.70
N TYR A 134 13.70 -6.12 1.29
CA TYR A 134 14.48 -6.41 0.08
C TYR A 134 13.83 -5.80 -1.18
N ASN A 135 12.54 -6.05 -1.40
CA ASN A 135 11.83 -5.52 -2.57
C ASN A 135 11.70 -3.99 -2.57
N LYS A 136 11.79 -3.34 -1.41
CA LYS A 136 11.81 -1.88 -1.30
C LYS A 136 13.15 -1.28 -1.71
N LEU A 137 14.25 -1.98 -1.44
CA LEU A 137 15.62 -1.51 -1.71
C LEU A 137 16.07 -1.81 -3.15
N PHE A 138 15.71 -2.97 -3.68
CA PHE A 138 16.31 -3.51 -4.91
C PHE A 138 15.33 -3.63 -6.10
N LYS A 139 14.05 -3.32 -5.93
CA LYS A 139 13.03 -3.35 -6.99
C LYS A 139 12.11 -2.13 -6.90
#